data_be3246c769dee682152f9448aace65e5
#
_entry.id   be3246c769dee682152f9448aace65e5
#
_cell.length_a   1.000
_cell.length_b   1.000
_cell.length_c   1.000
_cell.angle_alpha   90.00
_cell.angle_beta   90.00
_cell.angle_gamma   90.00
#
_symmetry.space_group_name_H-M   'P 1'
#
loop_
_entity.id
_entity.type
_entity.pdbx_description
1 polymer ?
#
loop_
_entity_poly.entity_id
_entity_poly.type
_entity_poly.pdbx_seq_one_letter_code
_entity_poly.pdbx_strand_id
1 'polypeptide(L)'
;MLSDRLRRRLEALNRRPTSDDEETPHFRVIRDEAEAPALGEEREQTARCSVVSLQDEPDSLPGHERITSWGSHWVIQRRIDQLWPTFSRYWPPRTLAAGDGRHADMCALQEVFPQRAVFLDLETCGFAGTSIFLVGLLHGSNEGLMLTQLWARSYAEEKAMLQSLWCLISSQQVLVTFNGKSFDWPQVHDRSTLHHLGRRVERENHVVSLKNSARLEPTDDRPEPMHVDLLHHCRRRWRRQLPNCRLQTLERFICGRRRVGDLPGSDIPDAYHDYVRTGRLDQVQAILHHNALDLVTLLQLAIVFMTGQDSNASP
;
A
#
# COMPACT_ATOMS: atom_id res chain seq x y z
N MET A 1 -2.42 0.52 -39.08
CA MET A 1 -1.95 1.92 -39.21
C MET A 1 -2.09 2.58 -37.86
N LEU A 2 -0.99 3.04 -37.25
CA LEU A 2 -1.01 3.73 -35.95
C LEU A 2 -1.72 5.09 -36.13
N SER A 3 -2.62 5.43 -35.20
CA SER A 3 -3.34 6.72 -35.25
C SER A 3 -2.36 7.89 -35.06
N ASP A 4 -2.65 9.04 -35.73
CA ASP A 4 -1.79 10.23 -35.70
C ASP A 4 -1.56 10.78 -34.28
N ARG A 5 -2.47 10.50 -33.34
CA ARG A 5 -2.34 10.85 -31.93
C ARG A 5 -1.26 10.02 -31.22
N LEU A 6 -1.13 8.75 -31.58
CA LEU A 6 -0.11 7.84 -31.03
C LEU A 6 1.29 8.17 -31.60
N ARG A 7 1.34 8.53 -32.89
CA ARG A 7 2.56 8.95 -33.58
C ARG A 7 3.16 10.22 -32.97
N ARG A 8 2.34 11.25 -32.74
CA ARG A 8 2.77 12.50 -32.05
C ARG A 8 3.25 12.28 -30.63
N ARG A 9 2.66 11.32 -29.91
CA ARG A 9 3.06 11.01 -28.54
C ARG A 9 4.40 10.26 -28.48
N LEU A 10 4.68 9.39 -29.45
CA LEU A 10 5.97 8.70 -29.60
C LEU A 10 7.08 9.66 -30.05
N GLU A 11 6.77 10.61 -30.92
CA GLU A 11 7.71 11.66 -31.34
C GLU A 11 8.07 12.61 -30.19
N ALA A 12 7.12 12.93 -29.31
CA ALA A 12 7.36 13.75 -28.13
C ALA A 12 8.26 13.04 -27.09
N LEU A 13 8.14 11.72 -26.95
CA LEU A 13 8.96 10.91 -26.04
C LEU A 13 10.39 10.68 -26.58
N ASN A 14 10.61 10.78 -27.88
CA ASN A 14 11.92 10.54 -28.53
C ASN A 14 12.76 11.83 -28.73
N ARG A 15 12.28 13.00 -28.34
CA ARG A 15 13.05 14.24 -28.37
C ARG A 15 14.03 14.23 -27.22
N ARG A 16 15.32 14.00 -27.51
CA ARG A 16 16.42 14.31 -26.56
C ARG A 16 16.41 15.82 -26.33
N PRO A 17 16.55 16.33 -25.08
CA PRO A 17 16.76 17.74 -24.85
C PRO A 17 18.06 18.17 -25.52
N THR A 18 17.98 19.14 -26.45
CA THR A 18 19.15 19.82 -27.00
C THR A 18 19.65 20.82 -25.95
N SER A 19 20.95 20.91 -25.82
CA SER A 19 21.72 21.60 -24.76
C SER A 19 21.76 23.14 -24.87
N ASP A 20 20.70 23.80 -25.28
CA ASP A 20 20.73 25.26 -25.51
C ASP A 20 19.48 26.01 -25.01
N ASP A 21 18.90 25.62 -23.88
CA ASP A 21 17.89 26.45 -23.19
C ASP A 21 18.23 26.52 -21.69
N GLU A 22 19.35 27.19 -21.37
CA GLU A 22 19.63 27.72 -20.02
C GLU A 22 18.97 29.10 -19.89
N GLU A 23 17.70 29.16 -19.54
CA GLU A 23 17.13 30.30 -18.82
C GLU A 23 16.59 29.79 -17.46
N THR A 24 17.46 29.88 -16.47
CA THR A 24 17.12 29.70 -15.06
C THR A 24 16.26 30.88 -14.58
N PRO A 25 15.05 30.63 -14.06
CA PRO A 25 14.35 31.65 -13.28
C PRO A 25 15.08 31.77 -11.94
N HIS A 26 15.70 32.93 -11.72
CA HIS A 26 16.23 33.32 -10.43
C HIS A 26 15.12 33.38 -9.38
N PHE A 27 14.99 32.35 -8.59
CA PHE A 27 14.26 32.40 -7.31
C PHE A 27 15.11 33.19 -6.32
N ARG A 28 14.68 34.42 -6.05
CA ARG A 28 15.18 35.22 -4.92
C ARG A 28 14.85 34.46 -3.63
N VAL A 29 15.88 33.93 -3.00
CA VAL A 29 15.78 33.42 -1.62
C VAL A 29 15.65 34.64 -0.72
N ILE A 30 14.46 34.95 -0.26
CA ILE A 30 14.22 35.83 0.87
C ILE A 30 14.57 34.98 2.10
N ARG A 31 15.75 35.30 2.67
CA ARG A 31 16.11 34.83 4.01
C ARG A 31 15.42 35.77 5.00
N ASP A 32 14.27 35.39 5.48
CA ASP A 32 13.76 35.88 6.76
C ASP A 32 14.37 34.99 7.85
N GLU A 33 15.41 35.49 8.48
CA GLU A 33 15.91 35.00 9.76
C GLU A 33 14.89 35.41 10.84
N ALA A 34 13.81 34.61 10.98
CA ALA A 34 13.00 34.67 12.18
C ALA A 34 13.48 33.52 13.09
N GLU A 35 14.16 33.92 14.15
CA GLU A 35 14.54 33.07 15.28
C GLU A 35 13.35 32.25 15.72
N ALA A 36 13.44 30.91 15.55
CA ALA A 36 12.52 29.96 16.17
C ALA A 36 12.73 30.02 17.69
N PRO A 37 11.67 30.15 18.50
CA PRO A 37 11.81 30.07 19.94
C PRO A 37 12.33 28.68 20.31
N ALA A 38 13.38 28.66 21.13
CA ALA A 38 13.95 27.47 21.75
C ALA A 38 12.86 26.76 22.58
N LEU A 39 12.24 25.73 22.01
CA LEU A 39 11.37 24.82 22.74
C LEU A 39 12.26 23.80 23.47
N GLY A 40 12.17 23.86 24.80
CA GLY A 40 13.00 23.14 25.74
C GLY A 40 13.03 21.62 25.54
N GLU A 41 14.14 21.06 25.93
CA GLU A 41 14.56 19.66 25.82
C GLU A 41 13.72 18.63 26.61
N GLU A 42 12.57 19.00 27.19
CA GLU A 42 11.79 18.12 28.09
C GLU A 42 10.60 17.39 27.46
N ARG A 43 10.44 17.40 26.12
CA ARG A 43 9.31 16.73 25.45
C ARG A 43 9.65 15.48 24.63
N GLU A 44 10.83 14.88 24.82
CA GLU A 44 11.29 13.71 24.06
C GLU A 44 10.76 12.34 24.56
N GLN A 45 9.90 12.28 25.56
CA GLN A 45 9.41 11.00 26.12
C GLN A 45 7.98 10.61 25.81
N THR A 46 7.29 11.26 24.88
CA THR A 46 5.95 10.85 24.49
C THR A 46 5.97 9.83 23.36
N ALA A 47 5.72 8.57 23.75
CA ALA A 47 5.20 7.47 22.94
C ALA A 47 5.79 7.32 21.51
N ARG A 48 7.06 6.96 21.41
CA ARG A 48 7.63 6.43 20.16
C ARG A 48 6.82 5.19 19.78
N CYS A 49 5.99 5.29 18.76
CA CYS A 49 5.40 4.15 18.10
C CYS A 49 6.53 3.40 17.35
N SER A 50 7.25 2.54 18.09
CA SER A 50 8.28 1.70 17.49
C SER A 50 7.60 0.53 16.79
N VAL A 51 7.57 0.55 15.45
CA VAL A 51 7.35 -0.67 14.69
C VAL A 51 8.59 -1.53 14.87
N VAL A 52 8.39 -2.76 15.36
CA VAL A 52 9.50 -3.69 15.60
C VAL A 52 10.18 -3.99 14.28
N SER A 53 11.50 -3.83 14.22
CA SER A 53 12.31 -4.26 13.08
C SER A 53 12.09 -5.75 12.80
N LEU A 54 11.92 -6.09 11.53
CA LEU A 54 11.78 -7.46 11.07
C LEU A 54 13.13 -8.19 11.13
N GLN A 55 13.66 -8.42 12.32
CA GLN A 55 14.86 -9.25 12.51
C GLN A 55 14.39 -10.70 12.69
N ASP A 56 14.05 -11.34 11.59
CA ASP A 56 14.01 -12.80 11.50
C ASP A 56 15.43 -13.31 11.17
N GLU A 57 15.69 -14.60 11.38
CA GLU A 57 16.98 -15.21 11.11
C GLU A 57 17.49 -14.86 9.70
N PRO A 58 18.76 -14.45 9.55
CA PRO A 58 19.27 -13.88 8.30
C PRO A 58 19.23 -14.83 7.09
N ASP A 59 19.04 -16.13 7.30
CA ASP A 59 19.18 -17.15 6.27
C ASP A 59 17.85 -17.74 5.78
N SER A 60 16.69 -17.30 6.27
CA SER A 60 15.40 -17.82 5.80
C SER A 60 14.37 -16.72 5.58
N LEU A 61 13.60 -16.82 4.49
CA LEU A 61 12.44 -15.96 4.27
C LEU A 61 11.26 -16.47 5.10
N PRO A 62 10.69 -15.67 6.02
CA PRO A 62 9.53 -16.10 6.81
C PRO A 62 8.33 -16.34 5.88
N GLY A 63 7.42 -17.22 6.31
CA GLY A 63 6.20 -17.52 5.56
C GLY A 63 6.19 -18.90 4.94
N HIS A 64 5.41 -19.07 3.90
CA HIS A 64 5.21 -20.36 3.24
C HIS A 64 4.90 -20.19 1.75
N GLU A 65 5.13 -21.24 1.00
CA GLU A 65 4.74 -21.32 -0.40
C GLU A 65 3.23 -21.55 -0.51
N ARG A 66 2.57 -20.77 -1.37
CA ARG A 66 1.18 -20.98 -1.75
C ARG A 66 1.12 -21.42 -3.20
N ILE A 67 0.49 -22.59 -3.41
CA ILE A 67 0.25 -23.16 -4.74
C ILE A 67 -1.12 -22.69 -5.23
N THR A 68 -1.19 -22.27 -6.47
CA THR A 68 -2.40 -21.86 -7.18
C THR A 68 -2.52 -22.64 -8.48
N SER A 69 -3.65 -22.48 -9.21
CA SER A 69 -3.80 -23.10 -10.54
C SER A 69 -2.81 -22.56 -11.60
N TRP A 70 -2.13 -21.44 -11.31
CA TRP A 70 -1.20 -20.76 -12.23
C TRP A 70 0.26 -20.79 -11.78
N GLY A 71 0.60 -21.67 -10.85
CA GLY A 71 1.92 -21.76 -10.25
C GLY A 71 1.92 -21.46 -8.76
N SER A 72 3.09 -21.16 -8.21
CA SER A 72 3.23 -20.83 -6.80
C SER A 72 3.78 -19.41 -6.60
N HIS A 73 3.62 -18.93 -5.39
CA HIS A 73 4.26 -17.70 -4.91
C HIS A 73 4.46 -17.82 -3.38
N TRP A 74 5.20 -16.89 -2.78
CA TRP A 74 5.45 -16.88 -1.36
C TRP A 74 4.44 -16.00 -0.61
N VAL A 75 4.01 -16.43 0.60
CA VAL A 75 3.08 -15.70 1.46
C VAL A 75 3.69 -15.51 2.82
N ILE A 76 3.74 -14.26 3.28
CA ILE A 76 4.16 -13.87 4.61
C ILE A 76 2.93 -13.31 5.34
N GLN A 77 2.65 -13.81 6.54
CA GLN A 77 1.53 -13.33 7.35
C GLN A 77 2.01 -12.97 8.75
N ARG A 78 1.58 -11.81 9.24
CA ARG A 78 1.91 -11.30 10.57
C ARG A 78 0.72 -10.57 11.16
N ARG A 79 0.49 -10.76 12.44
CA ARG A 79 -0.54 -9.99 13.14
C ARG A 79 -0.07 -8.55 13.32
N ILE A 80 -1.00 -7.60 13.25
CA ILE A 80 -0.66 -6.19 13.38
C ILE A 80 -0.07 -5.85 14.75
N ASP A 81 -0.47 -6.53 15.82
CA ASP A 81 0.03 -6.31 17.17
C ASP A 81 1.51 -6.74 17.34
N GLN A 82 2.00 -7.64 16.47
CA GLN A 82 3.42 -7.98 16.41
C GLN A 82 4.26 -6.87 15.77
N LEU A 83 3.69 -6.18 14.77
CA LEU A 83 4.34 -5.09 14.06
C LEU A 83 4.18 -3.74 14.76
N TRP A 84 3.04 -3.53 15.38
CA TRP A 84 2.67 -2.34 16.11
C TRP A 84 2.12 -2.69 17.50
N PRO A 85 3.00 -2.95 18.50
CA PRO A 85 2.59 -3.45 19.81
C PRO A 85 1.61 -2.53 20.57
N THR A 86 1.62 -1.23 20.27
CA THR A 86 0.69 -0.28 20.88
C THR A 86 -0.64 -0.16 20.14
N PHE A 87 -0.88 -0.95 19.09
CA PHE A 87 -2.10 -0.90 18.28
C PHE A 87 -3.38 -1.03 19.11
N SER A 88 -3.38 -1.87 20.15
CA SER A 88 -4.54 -2.07 21.03
C SER A 88 -5.02 -0.79 21.74
N ARG A 89 -4.17 0.23 21.88
CA ARG A 89 -4.55 1.55 22.43
C ARG A 89 -5.41 2.36 21.48
N TYR A 90 -5.32 2.07 20.20
CA TYR A 90 -6.04 2.75 19.13
C TYR A 90 -7.24 1.95 18.63
N TRP A 91 -7.41 0.71 19.12
CA TRP A 91 -8.44 -0.20 18.67
C TRP A 91 -9.23 -0.82 19.83
N PRO A 92 -10.58 -0.92 19.77
CA PRO A 92 -11.43 -0.35 18.72
C PRO A 92 -11.48 1.18 18.79
N PRO A 93 -11.50 1.87 17.63
CA PRO A 93 -11.57 3.33 17.63
C PRO A 93 -12.88 3.78 18.30
N ARG A 94 -12.80 4.81 19.13
CA ARG A 94 -14.01 5.45 19.66
C ARG A 94 -14.85 5.95 18.51
N THR A 95 -16.06 5.43 18.37
CA THR A 95 -16.96 5.82 17.30
C THR A 95 -17.34 7.28 17.49
N LEU A 96 -16.99 8.12 16.53
CA LEU A 96 -17.54 9.49 16.49
C LEU A 96 -19.02 9.40 16.09
N ALA A 97 -19.85 10.23 16.69
CA ALA A 97 -21.28 10.28 16.38
C ALA A 97 -21.50 10.57 14.88
N ALA A 98 -22.51 9.96 14.28
CA ALA A 98 -22.93 10.27 12.93
C ALA A 98 -23.31 11.76 12.86
N GLY A 99 -22.67 12.54 11.96
CA GLY A 99 -23.00 13.97 11.81
C GLY A 99 -21.80 14.92 11.73
N ASP A 100 -20.58 14.48 11.99
CA ASP A 100 -19.38 15.36 12.12
C ASP A 100 -18.77 15.83 10.79
N GLY A 101 -19.54 15.98 9.72
CA GLY A 101 -19.04 16.49 8.43
C GLY A 101 -18.03 15.58 7.72
N ARG A 102 -17.96 14.30 8.13
CA ARG A 102 -17.08 13.30 7.51
C ARG A 102 -17.55 12.95 6.11
N HIS A 103 -16.58 12.57 5.26
CA HIS A 103 -16.88 12.04 3.95
C HIS A 103 -17.62 10.70 4.01
N ALA A 104 -18.54 10.48 3.07
CA ALA A 104 -19.32 9.25 2.99
C ALA A 104 -18.46 7.99 2.90
N ASP A 105 -17.32 8.06 2.20
CA ASP A 105 -16.35 6.96 2.08
C ASP A 105 -15.66 6.62 3.41
N MET A 106 -15.38 7.62 4.27
CA MET A 106 -14.86 7.36 5.63
C MET A 106 -15.91 6.75 6.55
N CYS A 107 -17.16 7.13 6.41
CA CYS A 107 -18.27 6.50 7.13
C CYS A 107 -18.42 5.03 6.71
N ALA A 108 -18.42 4.76 5.40
CA ALA A 108 -18.53 3.41 4.90
C ALA A 108 -17.32 2.54 5.30
N LEU A 109 -16.09 3.10 5.31
CA LEU A 109 -14.92 2.39 5.85
C LEU A 109 -15.14 2.02 7.31
N GLN A 110 -15.62 2.95 8.14
CA GLN A 110 -15.83 2.72 9.57
C GLN A 110 -16.89 1.62 9.84
N GLU A 111 -17.93 1.53 9.00
CA GLU A 111 -18.98 0.52 9.14
C GLU A 111 -18.49 -0.90 8.91
N VAL A 112 -17.55 -1.08 7.99
CA VAL A 112 -17.09 -2.41 7.56
C VAL A 112 -15.75 -2.84 8.15
N PHE A 113 -14.98 -1.90 8.68
CA PHE A 113 -13.66 -2.16 9.25
C PHE A 113 -13.74 -2.91 10.59
N PRO A 114 -12.90 -3.92 10.85
CA PRO A 114 -11.82 -4.43 9.99
C PRO A 114 -12.24 -5.59 9.07
N GLN A 115 -13.44 -6.17 9.21
CA GLN A 115 -13.82 -7.46 8.63
C GLN A 115 -13.94 -7.44 7.11
N ARG A 116 -14.40 -6.32 6.54
CA ARG A 116 -14.67 -6.19 5.11
C ARG A 116 -13.96 -4.99 4.48
N ALA A 117 -12.88 -4.55 5.11
CA ALA A 117 -11.99 -3.53 4.57
C ALA A 117 -10.60 -4.14 4.36
N VAL A 118 -9.96 -3.80 3.24
CA VAL A 118 -8.59 -4.18 2.94
C VAL A 118 -7.78 -2.94 2.58
N PHE A 119 -6.60 -2.81 3.17
CA PHE A 119 -5.60 -1.84 2.78
C PHE A 119 -4.65 -2.51 1.81
N LEU A 120 -4.24 -1.80 0.79
CA LEU A 120 -3.38 -2.29 -0.28
C LEU A 120 -2.23 -1.33 -0.53
N ASP A 121 -1.04 -1.89 -0.71
CA ASP A 121 0.16 -1.23 -1.18
C ASP A 121 0.98 -2.19 -2.05
N LEU A 122 1.57 -1.69 -3.14
CA LEU A 122 2.25 -2.49 -4.15
C LEU A 122 3.71 -2.08 -4.31
N GLU A 123 4.57 -3.10 -4.57
CA GLU A 123 5.90 -2.84 -5.12
C GLU A 123 6.01 -3.40 -6.54
N THR A 124 6.57 -2.59 -7.43
CA THR A 124 6.68 -2.89 -8.86
C THR A 124 8.11 -2.76 -9.36
N CYS A 125 8.41 -3.38 -10.49
CA CYS A 125 9.73 -3.29 -11.13
C CYS A 125 10.02 -1.91 -11.75
N GLY A 126 9.34 -0.86 -11.35
CA GLY A 126 9.55 0.51 -11.82
C GLY A 126 8.27 1.22 -12.25
N PHE A 127 8.23 1.72 -13.49
CA PHE A 127 7.11 2.53 -13.98
C PHE A 127 5.82 1.72 -14.24
N ALA A 128 4.72 2.44 -14.48
CA ALA A 128 3.43 1.85 -14.83
C ALA A 128 3.55 0.81 -15.97
N GLY A 129 2.88 -0.34 -15.80
CA GLY A 129 2.93 -1.46 -16.75
C GLY A 129 4.03 -2.49 -16.50
N THR A 130 4.97 -2.23 -15.58
CA THR A 130 5.98 -3.21 -15.18
C THR A 130 5.40 -4.26 -14.21
N SER A 131 6.12 -5.37 -14.01
CA SER A 131 5.65 -6.45 -13.13
C SER A 131 5.48 -6.00 -11.70
N ILE A 132 4.41 -6.49 -11.07
CA ILE A 132 4.20 -6.40 -9.63
C ILE A 132 4.92 -7.61 -9.00
N PHE A 133 5.76 -7.38 -8.01
CA PHE A 133 6.46 -8.46 -7.34
C PHE A 133 6.12 -8.58 -5.84
N LEU A 134 5.51 -7.56 -5.26
CA LEU A 134 5.00 -7.60 -3.90
C LEU A 134 3.62 -6.93 -3.85
N VAL A 135 2.70 -7.62 -3.22
CA VAL A 135 1.38 -7.10 -2.85
C VAL A 135 1.26 -7.16 -1.34
N GLY A 136 1.25 -6.01 -0.70
CA GLY A 136 0.97 -5.88 0.73
C GLY A 136 -0.51 -5.65 0.97
N LEU A 137 -1.09 -6.41 1.90
CA LEU A 137 -2.49 -6.33 2.29
C LEU A 137 -2.61 -6.29 3.81
N LEU A 138 -3.44 -5.36 4.33
CA LEU A 138 -3.83 -5.37 5.73
C LEU A 138 -5.35 -5.55 5.80
N HIS A 139 -5.82 -6.62 6.43
CA HIS A 139 -7.23 -7.01 6.43
C HIS A 139 -7.64 -7.71 7.73
N GLY A 140 -8.94 -7.77 8.00
CA GLY A 140 -9.49 -8.54 9.12
C GLY A 140 -9.35 -10.05 8.91
N SER A 141 -9.08 -10.76 9.99
CA SER A 141 -9.07 -12.22 10.07
C SER A 141 -9.73 -12.69 11.36
N ASN A 142 -9.90 -14.02 11.53
CA ASN A 142 -10.41 -14.60 12.78
C ASN A 142 -9.45 -14.35 13.97
N GLU A 143 -8.18 -14.09 13.71
CA GLU A 143 -7.14 -13.83 14.70
C GLU A 143 -6.92 -12.33 14.96
N GLY A 144 -7.73 -11.47 14.36
CA GLY A 144 -7.60 -10.03 14.41
C GLY A 144 -7.14 -9.41 13.10
N LEU A 145 -6.49 -8.26 13.16
CA LEU A 145 -6.00 -7.58 11.96
C LEU A 145 -4.67 -8.19 11.51
N MET A 146 -4.62 -8.63 10.25
CA MET A 146 -3.52 -9.37 9.66
C MET A 146 -2.86 -8.58 8.54
N LEU A 147 -1.54 -8.44 8.59
CA LEU A 147 -0.71 -8.07 7.45
C LEU A 147 -0.40 -9.34 6.66
N THR A 148 -0.77 -9.36 5.37
CA THR A 148 -0.44 -10.42 4.42
C THR A 148 0.37 -9.83 3.29
N GLN A 149 1.57 -10.35 3.06
CA GLN A 149 2.43 -9.96 1.96
C GLN A 149 2.54 -11.13 0.99
N LEU A 150 2.11 -10.90 -0.25
CA LEU A 150 2.21 -11.85 -1.36
C LEU A 150 3.47 -11.47 -2.15
N TRP A 151 4.45 -12.36 -2.17
CA TRP A 151 5.76 -12.13 -2.75
C TRP A 151 6.00 -13.03 -3.96
N ALA A 152 6.39 -12.45 -5.09
CA ALA A 152 6.84 -13.17 -6.27
C ALA A 152 8.36 -13.33 -6.20
N ARG A 153 8.85 -14.56 -6.01
CA ARG A 153 10.30 -14.88 -5.96
C ARG A 153 10.99 -14.74 -7.31
N SER A 154 10.19 -14.69 -8.37
CA SER A 154 10.61 -14.42 -9.74
C SER A 154 9.47 -13.78 -10.52
N TYR A 155 9.78 -13.20 -11.68
CA TYR A 155 8.74 -12.61 -12.56
C TYR A 155 7.66 -13.61 -13.00
N ALA A 156 7.99 -14.90 -13.06
CA ALA A 156 7.04 -15.95 -13.45
C ALA A 156 5.94 -16.19 -12.41
N GLU A 157 6.16 -15.81 -11.16
CA GLU A 157 5.21 -16.01 -10.07
C GLU A 157 4.14 -14.90 -9.97
N GLU A 158 4.28 -13.80 -10.72
CA GLU A 158 3.34 -12.68 -10.69
C GLU A 158 1.89 -13.12 -10.94
N LYS A 159 1.66 -14.01 -11.90
CA LYS A 159 0.31 -14.50 -12.21
C LYS A 159 -0.34 -15.22 -11.03
N ALA A 160 0.39 -16.12 -10.37
CA ALA A 160 -0.06 -16.86 -9.21
C ALA A 160 -0.33 -15.92 -8.02
N MET A 161 0.53 -14.94 -7.83
CA MET A 161 0.38 -13.91 -6.80
C MET A 161 -0.86 -13.05 -7.03
N LEU A 162 -1.11 -12.58 -8.25
CA LEU A 162 -2.29 -11.79 -8.61
C LEU A 162 -3.58 -12.60 -8.45
N GLN A 163 -3.58 -13.90 -8.74
CA GLN A 163 -4.73 -14.77 -8.44
C GLN A 163 -5.05 -14.76 -6.95
N SER A 164 -4.05 -14.90 -6.09
CA SER A 164 -4.24 -14.85 -4.64
C SER A 164 -4.73 -13.48 -4.16
N LEU A 165 -4.27 -12.38 -4.77
CA LEU A 165 -4.79 -11.04 -4.51
C LEU A 165 -6.28 -10.96 -4.79
N TRP A 166 -6.74 -11.40 -5.97
CA TRP A 166 -8.16 -11.38 -6.33
C TRP A 166 -9.00 -12.22 -5.37
N CYS A 167 -8.53 -13.40 -4.94
CA CYS A 167 -9.22 -14.22 -3.93
C CYS A 167 -9.40 -13.47 -2.61
N LEU A 168 -8.39 -12.72 -2.15
CA LEU A 168 -8.47 -11.95 -0.90
C LEU A 168 -9.38 -10.73 -1.01
N ILE A 169 -9.37 -10.04 -2.15
CA ILE A 169 -10.17 -8.83 -2.36
C ILE A 169 -11.65 -9.16 -2.59
N SER A 170 -11.97 -10.32 -3.16
CA SER A 170 -13.35 -10.67 -3.53
C SER A 170 -14.37 -10.63 -2.40
N SER A 171 -13.93 -10.82 -1.17
CA SER A 171 -14.78 -10.76 0.03
C SER A 171 -14.87 -9.36 0.65
N GLN A 172 -14.10 -8.38 0.15
CA GLN A 172 -13.99 -7.06 0.73
C GLN A 172 -15.03 -6.10 0.14
N GLN A 173 -15.48 -5.15 0.95
CA GLN A 173 -16.42 -4.10 0.54
C GLN A 173 -15.73 -2.74 0.34
N VAL A 174 -14.61 -2.53 1.03
CA VAL A 174 -13.83 -1.29 0.92
C VAL A 174 -12.37 -1.63 0.70
N LEU A 175 -11.79 -0.99 -0.33
CA LEU A 175 -10.37 -0.99 -0.63
C LEU A 175 -9.77 0.36 -0.21
N VAL A 176 -8.74 0.34 0.62
CA VAL A 176 -8.04 1.54 1.08
C VAL A 176 -6.62 1.57 0.51
N THR A 177 -6.24 2.68 -0.09
CA THR A 177 -4.90 2.88 -0.66
C THR A 177 -4.38 4.29 -0.37
N PHE A 178 -3.13 4.55 -0.76
CA PHE A 178 -2.55 5.89 -0.79
C PHE A 178 -2.05 6.21 -2.20
N ASN A 179 -2.74 7.11 -2.91
CA ASN A 179 -2.55 7.40 -4.34
C ASN A 179 -2.89 6.22 -5.28
N GLY A 180 -3.52 5.19 -4.74
CA GLY A 180 -3.73 3.94 -5.47
C GLY A 180 -4.80 4.03 -6.55
N LYS A 181 -5.72 5.01 -6.50
CA LYS A 181 -6.65 5.27 -7.62
C LYS A 181 -5.93 5.62 -8.90
N SER A 182 -4.78 6.26 -8.80
CA SER A 182 -3.99 6.71 -9.94
C SER A 182 -2.84 5.77 -10.30
N PHE A 183 -2.44 4.87 -9.38
CA PHE A 183 -1.26 4.02 -9.56
C PHE A 183 -1.55 2.53 -9.28
N ASP A 184 -1.74 2.13 -8.03
CA ASP A 184 -1.81 0.71 -7.65
C ASP A 184 -2.96 -0.03 -8.31
N TRP A 185 -4.16 0.52 -8.25
CA TRP A 185 -5.35 -0.16 -8.76
C TRP A 185 -5.36 -0.31 -10.28
N PRO A 186 -5.04 0.73 -11.08
CA PRO A 186 -4.80 0.57 -12.50
C PRO A 186 -3.72 -0.47 -12.82
N GLN A 187 -2.62 -0.49 -12.06
CA GLN A 187 -1.53 -1.44 -12.25
C GLN A 187 -1.99 -2.90 -12.03
N VAL A 188 -2.78 -3.16 -10.97
CA VAL A 188 -3.39 -4.48 -10.73
C VAL A 188 -4.24 -4.91 -11.91
N HIS A 189 -5.10 -4.02 -12.44
CA HIS A 189 -5.97 -4.32 -13.58
C HIS A 189 -5.17 -4.58 -14.87
N ASP A 190 -4.19 -3.74 -15.16
CA ASP A 190 -3.37 -3.86 -16.38
C ASP A 190 -2.59 -5.18 -16.36
N ARG A 191 -1.95 -5.51 -15.22
CA ARG A 191 -1.20 -6.76 -15.06
C ARG A 191 -2.12 -7.98 -15.07
N SER A 192 -3.27 -7.91 -14.43
CA SER A 192 -4.27 -8.98 -14.45
C SER A 192 -4.79 -9.23 -15.86
N THR A 193 -5.05 -8.19 -16.63
CA THR A 193 -5.46 -8.28 -18.03
C THR A 193 -4.38 -8.94 -18.89
N LEU A 194 -3.11 -8.54 -18.70
CA LEU A 194 -1.97 -9.15 -19.39
C LEU A 194 -1.87 -10.66 -19.12
N HIS A 195 -2.13 -11.07 -17.89
CA HIS A 195 -2.10 -12.47 -17.48
C HIS A 195 -3.39 -13.24 -17.77
N HIS A 196 -4.39 -12.61 -18.42
CA HIS A 196 -5.72 -13.17 -18.66
C HIS A 196 -6.43 -13.61 -17.35
N LEU A 197 -6.14 -12.92 -16.25
CA LEU A 197 -6.84 -13.07 -14.98
C LEU A 197 -8.03 -12.11 -15.01
N GLY A 198 -9.24 -12.68 -15.02
CA GLY A 198 -10.46 -11.92 -14.81
C GLY A 198 -11.07 -12.31 -13.46
N ARG A 199 -12.10 -11.63 -13.03
CA ARG A 199 -12.89 -11.98 -11.85
C ARG A 199 -13.45 -13.42 -11.88
N ARG A 200 -13.40 -14.09 -13.04
CA ARG A 200 -13.86 -15.47 -13.24
C ARG A 200 -12.98 -16.54 -12.59
N VAL A 201 -11.73 -16.22 -12.24
CA VAL A 201 -10.74 -17.22 -11.77
C VAL A 201 -11.00 -17.73 -10.34
N GLU A 202 -11.84 -17.04 -9.59
CA GLU A 202 -12.04 -17.31 -8.17
C GLU A 202 -12.85 -18.58 -7.87
N ARG A 203 -13.61 -19.11 -8.84
CA ARG A 203 -14.53 -20.24 -8.61
C ARG A 203 -13.90 -21.63 -8.70
N GLU A 204 -12.73 -21.75 -9.32
CA GLU A 204 -12.10 -23.07 -9.50
C GLU A 204 -11.48 -23.63 -8.21
N ASN A 205 -11.15 -22.80 -7.24
CA ASN A 205 -10.48 -23.22 -6.00
C ASN A 205 -11.43 -23.67 -4.87
N HIS A 206 -12.75 -23.59 -5.05
CA HIS A 206 -13.73 -24.12 -4.10
C HIS A 206 -14.30 -25.48 -4.47
N VAL A 207 -13.67 -26.20 -5.39
CA VAL A 207 -14.06 -27.59 -5.69
C VAL A 207 -13.30 -28.56 -4.80
N VAL A 208 -13.57 -28.50 -3.49
CA VAL A 208 -13.52 -29.74 -2.69
C VAL A 208 -14.86 -30.43 -2.84
N SER A 209 -14.86 -31.41 -3.73
CA SER A 209 -15.76 -32.57 -3.73
C SER A 209 -17.24 -32.30 -3.38
N LEU A 210 -18.02 -31.88 -4.36
CA LEU A 210 -19.42 -32.30 -4.43
C LEU A 210 -19.74 -32.79 -5.86
N LYS A 211 -19.76 -34.07 -6.02
CA LYS A 211 -20.43 -34.74 -7.13
C LYS A 211 -21.91 -34.36 -7.06
N ASN A 212 -22.32 -33.36 -7.84
CA ASN A 212 -23.61 -33.29 -8.50
C ASN A 212 -23.69 -32.04 -9.36
N SER A 213 -23.88 -32.32 -10.63
CA SER A 213 -23.98 -31.36 -11.73
C SER A 213 -25.21 -30.48 -11.59
N ALA A 214 -24.99 -29.19 -11.44
CA ALA A 214 -25.87 -28.18 -11.99
C ALA A 214 -24.95 -27.09 -12.59
N ARG A 215 -25.05 -26.93 -13.90
CA ARG A 215 -24.39 -25.87 -14.68
C ARG A 215 -24.88 -24.53 -14.14
N LEU A 216 -24.12 -23.92 -13.27
CA LEU A 216 -24.34 -22.52 -12.87
C LEU A 216 -23.51 -21.65 -13.79
N GLU A 217 -24.20 -20.86 -14.61
CA GLU A 217 -23.63 -19.80 -15.43
C GLU A 217 -22.89 -18.81 -14.51
N PRO A 218 -21.64 -18.47 -14.80
CA PRO A 218 -20.85 -17.58 -13.95
C PRO A 218 -21.15 -16.12 -14.27
N THR A 219 -22.16 -15.55 -13.65
CA THR A 219 -22.30 -14.10 -13.55
C THR A 219 -21.69 -13.67 -12.22
N ASP A 220 -20.48 -13.15 -12.27
CA ASP A 220 -19.86 -12.53 -11.09
C ASP A 220 -20.33 -11.09 -11.01
N ASP A 221 -21.52 -10.88 -10.48
CA ASP A 221 -22.15 -9.58 -10.27
C ASP A 221 -21.71 -8.92 -8.95
N ARG A 222 -20.62 -9.38 -8.32
CA ARG A 222 -20.14 -8.69 -7.12
C ARG A 222 -19.59 -7.32 -7.51
N PRO A 223 -20.10 -6.25 -6.89
CA PRO A 223 -19.57 -4.92 -7.16
C PRO A 223 -18.10 -4.86 -6.71
N GLU A 224 -17.31 -4.05 -7.42
CA GLU A 224 -15.97 -3.72 -6.95
C GLU A 224 -16.03 -3.12 -5.55
N PRO A 225 -15.02 -3.39 -4.70
CA PRO A 225 -14.95 -2.74 -3.42
C PRO A 225 -14.91 -1.22 -3.63
N MET A 226 -15.61 -0.50 -2.77
CA MET A 226 -15.55 0.97 -2.79
C MET A 226 -14.11 1.41 -2.50
N HIS A 227 -13.51 2.16 -3.43
CA HIS A 227 -12.13 2.55 -3.34
C HIS A 227 -11.96 3.87 -2.59
N VAL A 228 -11.34 3.81 -1.43
CA VAL A 228 -10.97 4.96 -0.58
C VAL A 228 -9.49 5.27 -0.77
N ASP A 229 -9.18 6.41 -1.36
CA ASP A 229 -7.79 6.87 -1.53
C ASP A 229 -7.48 7.94 -0.47
N LEU A 230 -6.65 7.57 0.51
CA LEU A 230 -6.33 8.43 1.65
C LEU A 230 -5.55 9.69 1.24
N LEU A 231 -4.82 9.69 0.12
CA LEU A 231 -4.12 10.89 -0.34
C LEU A 231 -5.07 12.06 -0.57
N HIS A 232 -6.28 11.81 -1.09
CA HIS A 232 -7.27 12.87 -1.31
C HIS A 232 -7.73 13.49 0.01
N HIS A 233 -7.96 12.66 1.06
CA HIS A 233 -8.32 13.12 2.39
C HIS A 233 -7.17 13.88 3.06
N CYS A 234 -5.95 13.36 2.97
CA CYS A 234 -4.74 14.00 3.49
C CYS A 234 -4.50 15.38 2.86
N ARG A 235 -4.60 15.47 1.52
CA ARG A 235 -4.45 16.75 0.80
C ARG A 235 -5.51 17.75 1.20
N ARG A 236 -6.76 17.33 1.40
CA ARG A 236 -7.85 18.21 1.83
C ARG A 236 -7.59 18.77 3.23
N ARG A 237 -7.09 17.94 4.16
CA ARG A 237 -6.90 18.32 5.56
C ARG A 237 -5.59 19.06 5.79
N TRP A 238 -4.47 18.62 5.21
CA TRP A 238 -3.12 19.06 5.61
C TRP A 238 -2.27 19.73 4.54
N ARG A 239 -2.70 19.83 3.28
CA ARG A 239 -1.86 20.41 2.19
C ARG A 239 -1.37 21.83 2.46
N ARG A 240 -2.05 22.60 3.33
CA ARG A 240 -1.68 23.97 3.70
C ARG A 240 -0.87 24.04 5.00
N GLN A 241 -0.71 22.93 5.70
CA GLN A 241 -0.07 22.84 7.01
C GLN A 241 1.25 22.06 6.94
N LEU A 242 1.42 21.21 5.96
CA LEU A 242 2.60 20.37 5.78
C LEU A 242 3.36 20.75 4.51
N PRO A 243 4.68 20.52 4.46
CA PRO A 243 5.51 20.79 3.28
C PRO A 243 5.02 20.08 2.02
N ASN A 244 4.48 18.86 2.18
CA ASN A 244 3.85 18.06 1.15
C ASN A 244 2.97 16.97 1.81
N CYS A 245 2.19 16.23 1.00
CA CYS A 245 1.38 15.10 1.47
C CYS A 245 1.94 13.75 0.98
N ARG A 246 3.26 13.56 0.96
CA ARG A 246 3.86 12.24 0.74
C ARG A 246 3.65 11.38 1.99
N LEU A 247 3.56 10.07 1.81
CA LEU A 247 3.27 9.14 2.89
C LEU A 247 4.27 9.29 4.06
N GLN A 248 5.56 9.33 3.79
CA GLN A 248 6.61 9.54 4.81
C GLN A 248 6.51 10.90 5.53
N THR A 249 6.02 11.94 4.84
CA THR A 249 5.78 13.25 5.50
C THR A 249 4.62 13.15 6.48
N LEU A 250 3.52 12.52 6.06
CA LEU A 250 2.36 12.27 6.93
C LEU A 250 2.74 11.37 8.10
N GLU A 251 3.51 10.32 7.86
CA GLU A 251 4.05 9.45 8.90
C GLU A 251 4.81 10.22 9.97
N ARG A 252 5.70 11.12 9.54
CA ARG A 252 6.49 11.94 10.47
C ARG A 252 5.63 12.93 11.27
N PHE A 253 4.76 13.69 10.60
CA PHE A 253 4.06 14.81 11.23
C PHE A 253 2.72 14.43 11.86
N ILE A 254 2.03 13.43 11.32
CA ILE A 254 0.70 13.01 11.80
C ILE A 254 0.80 11.76 12.68
N CYS A 255 1.57 10.76 12.23
CA CYS A 255 1.72 9.50 12.98
C CYS A 255 2.84 9.57 14.04
N GLY A 256 3.65 10.64 14.08
CA GLY A 256 4.72 10.83 15.06
C GLY A 256 5.87 9.82 14.91
N ARG A 257 6.02 9.19 13.76
CA ARG A 257 7.02 8.15 13.49
C ARG A 257 8.04 8.63 12.46
N ARG A 258 9.31 8.28 12.66
CA ARG A 258 10.39 8.49 11.72
C ARG A 258 11.03 7.16 11.38
N ARG A 259 11.16 6.86 10.09
CA ARG A 259 11.88 5.68 9.62
C ARG A 259 13.37 5.82 9.81
N VAL A 260 14.02 4.75 10.25
CA VAL A 260 15.47 4.65 10.38
C VAL A 260 15.91 3.38 9.66
N GLY A 261 16.84 3.50 8.71
CA GLY A 261 17.36 2.34 7.97
C GLY A 261 16.38 1.76 6.95
N ASP A 262 15.32 2.50 6.58
CA ASP A 262 14.40 2.09 5.52
C ASP A 262 15.02 2.23 4.14
N LEU A 263 14.70 1.29 3.24
CA LEU A 263 15.12 1.34 1.84
C LEU A 263 14.34 2.44 1.12
N PRO A 264 15.00 3.38 0.42
CA PRO A 264 14.28 4.36 -0.37
C PRO A 264 13.40 3.69 -1.44
N GLY A 265 12.16 4.16 -1.62
CA GLY A 265 11.23 3.57 -2.59
C GLY A 265 11.78 3.55 -4.03
N SER A 266 12.66 4.51 -4.38
CA SER A 266 13.36 4.52 -5.68
C SER A 266 14.30 3.34 -5.89
N ASP A 267 14.81 2.74 -4.81
CA ASP A 267 15.85 1.71 -4.86
C ASP A 267 15.23 0.29 -4.76
N ILE A 268 13.93 0.21 -4.46
CA ILE A 268 13.18 -1.05 -4.33
C ILE A 268 13.20 -1.88 -5.61
N PRO A 269 12.98 -1.31 -6.82
CA PRO A 269 13.05 -2.08 -8.06
C PRO A 269 14.43 -2.73 -8.27
N ASP A 270 15.51 -1.98 -8.05
CA ASP A 270 16.86 -2.46 -8.19
C ASP A 270 17.20 -3.55 -7.17
N ALA A 271 16.74 -3.39 -5.92
CA ALA A 271 16.88 -4.40 -4.87
C ALA A 271 16.18 -5.72 -5.25
N TYR A 272 14.98 -5.65 -5.85
CA TYR A 272 14.29 -6.85 -6.34
C TYR A 272 15.02 -7.50 -7.52
N HIS A 273 15.49 -6.71 -8.49
CA HIS A 273 16.28 -7.23 -9.61
C HIS A 273 17.56 -7.93 -9.13
N ASP A 274 18.24 -7.34 -8.15
CA ASP A 274 19.41 -7.96 -7.51
C ASP A 274 19.05 -9.27 -6.80
N TYR A 275 17.93 -9.31 -6.07
CA TYR A 275 17.45 -10.54 -5.45
C TYR A 275 17.19 -11.64 -6.49
N VAL A 276 16.45 -11.34 -7.55
CA VAL A 276 16.15 -12.33 -8.61
C VAL A 276 17.42 -12.88 -9.26
N ARG A 277 18.46 -12.04 -9.37
CA ARG A 277 19.75 -12.42 -9.97
C ARG A 277 20.67 -13.20 -9.02
N THR A 278 20.65 -12.87 -7.71
CA THR A 278 21.66 -13.35 -6.75
C THR A 278 21.11 -14.27 -5.67
N GLY A 279 19.80 -14.25 -5.43
CA GLY A 279 19.15 -14.98 -4.33
C GLY A 279 19.37 -14.36 -2.94
N ARG A 280 19.90 -13.13 -2.83
CA ARG A 280 20.20 -12.48 -1.54
C ARG A 280 18.93 -12.09 -0.79
N LEU A 281 18.73 -12.63 0.41
CA LEU A 281 17.53 -12.44 1.21
C LEU A 281 17.52 -11.12 2.00
N ASP A 282 18.68 -10.50 2.26
CA ASP A 282 18.77 -9.20 2.91
C ASP A 282 17.99 -8.11 2.15
N GLN A 283 18.03 -8.15 0.82
CA GLN A 283 17.24 -7.25 -0.03
C GLN A 283 15.75 -7.48 0.13
N VAL A 284 15.32 -8.74 0.18
CA VAL A 284 13.91 -9.11 0.37
C VAL A 284 13.37 -8.59 1.71
N GLN A 285 14.13 -8.79 2.79
CA GLN A 285 13.73 -8.33 4.13
C GLN A 285 13.54 -6.80 4.16
N ALA A 286 14.44 -6.03 3.52
CA ALA A 286 14.32 -4.58 3.43
C ALA A 286 13.05 -4.14 2.66
N ILE A 287 12.75 -4.79 1.53
CA ILE A 287 11.55 -4.52 0.73
C ILE A 287 10.27 -4.85 1.52
N LEU A 288 10.21 -6.03 2.15
CA LEU A 288 9.07 -6.45 2.97
C LEU A 288 8.83 -5.49 4.14
N HIS A 289 9.91 -5.02 4.77
CA HIS A 289 9.83 -4.05 5.85
C HIS A 289 9.27 -2.72 5.37
N HIS A 290 9.74 -2.19 4.24
CA HIS A 290 9.24 -0.95 3.63
C HIS A 290 7.72 -1.00 3.41
N ASN A 291 7.25 -2.00 2.69
CA ASN A 291 5.83 -2.21 2.40
C ASN A 291 4.99 -2.37 3.68
N ALA A 292 5.50 -3.09 4.69
CA ALA A 292 4.83 -3.21 5.99
C ALA A 292 4.68 -1.85 6.69
N LEU A 293 5.71 -0.99 6.65
CA LEU A 293 5.65 0.37 7.21
C LEU A 293 4.61 1.24 6.50
N ASP A 294 4.51 1.13 5.17
CA ASP A 294 3.52 1.86 4.40
C ASP A 294 2.11 1.46 4.79
N LEU A 295 1.82 0.16 4.90
CA LEU A 295 0.51 -0.34 5.34
C LEU A 295 0.16 0.05 6.77
N VAL A 296 1.11 0.02 7.70
CA VAL A 296 0.90 0.51 9.07
C VAL A 296 0.60 2.01 9.06
N THR A 297 1.27 2.78 8.21
CA THR A 297 1.01 4.22 8.07
C THR A 297 -0.39 4.47 7.48
N LEU A 298 -0.80 3.70 6.46
CA LEU A 298 -2.16 3.78 5.92
C LEU A 298 -3.20 3.51 7.01
N LEU A 299 -3.00 2.47 7.82
CA LEU A 299 -3.90 2.15 8.93
C LEU A 299 -3.98 3.29 9.95
N GLN A 300 -2.83 3.86 10.35
CA GLN A 300 -2.80 4.98 11.29
C GLN A 300 -3.56 6.19 10.76
N LEU A 301 -3.34 6.56 9.50
CA LEU A 301 -4.07 7.66 8.84
C LEU A 301 -5.58 7.38 8.77
N ALA A 302 -5.98 6.15 8.43
CA ALA A 302 -7.39 5.77 8.41
C ALA A 302 -8.03 5.90 9.80
N ILE A 303 -7.35 5.46 10.86
CA ILE A 303 -7.82 5.63 12.25
C ILE A 303 -8.00 7.11 12.59
N VAL A 304 -7.03 7.97 12.24
CA VAL A 304 -7.14 9.43 12.45
C VAL A 304 -8.39 10.00 11.76
N PHE A 305 -8.70 9.56 10.53
CA PHE A 305 -9.90 10.01 9.84
C PHE A 305 -11.19 9.41 10.39
N MET A 306 -11.18 8.17 10.86
CA MET A 306 -12.34 7.52 11.47
C MET A 306 -12.66 8.07 12.86
N THR A 307 -11.63 8.46 13.64
CA THR A 307 -11.80 8.93 15.02
C THR A 307 -11.85 10.45 15.15
N GLY A 308 -11.40 11.19 14.13
CA GLY A 308 -11.21 12.64 14.20
C GLY A 308 -10.06 13.09 15.11
N GLN A 309 -9.36 12.18 15.74
CA GLN A 309 -8.25 12.47 16.65
C GLN A 309 -6.94 12.54 15.87
N ASP A 310 -6.25 13.68 15.93
CA ASP A 310 -4.85 13.73 15.52
C ASP A 310 -4.02 12.99 16.57
N SER A 311 -3.14 12.09 16.13
CA SER A 311 -2.29 11.25 17.02
C SER A 311 -1.38 12.07 17.96
N ASN A 312 -1.27 13.38 17.72
CA ASN A 312 -0.50 14.35 18.53
C ASN A 312 -1.35 15.13 19.53
N ALA A 313 -2.67 14.94 19.60
CA ALA A 313 -3.48 15.50 20.66
C ALA A 313 -3.37 14.57 21.88
N SER A 314 -2.35 14.78 22.69
CA SER A 314 -2.30 14.25 24.08
C SER A 314 -3.44 14.83 24.88
N PRO A 315 -4.10 14.01 25.75
CA PRO A 315 -5.05 14.52 26.74
C PRO A 315 -4.39 15.45 27.75
#